data_a9b4ccad6021069e06ea0defb5ba878f
#
_entry.id   a9b4ccad6021069e06ea0defb5ba878f
#
_cell.length_a   1.000
_cell.length_b   1.000
_cell.length_c   1.000
_cell.angle_alpha   90.00
_cell.angle_beta   90.00
_cell.angle_gamma   90.00
#
_symmetry.space_group_name_H-M   'P 1'
#
loop_
_entity.id
_entity.type
_entity.pdbx_description
1 polymer ?
#
loop_
_entity_poly.entity_id
_entity_poly.type
_entity_poly.pdbx_seq_one_letter_code
_entity_poly.pdbx_strand_id
1 'polypeptide(L)' 'MSRTGRLRTEIVDYLSNVGEANTTTILEHVNRRFRWGATMNQLGNVLARDNRFSKVGFDEGTDVGGFRTRVCVWSMSA' A
#
# COMPACT_ATOMS: atom_id res chain seq x y z
N MET A 1 9.53 10.35 15.65
CA MET A 1 9.40 9.51 14.46
C MET A 1 8.48 10.18 13.46
N SER A 2 8.85 10.22 12.19
CA SER A 2 8.03 10.87 11.15
C SER A 2 6.82 9.99 10.80
N ARG A 3 5.79 10.62 10.20
CA ARG A 3 4.64 9.88 9.69
C ARG A 3 5.05 8.82 8.68
N THR A 4 6.05 9.14 7.84
CA THR A 4 6.56 8.21 6.84
C THR A 4 7.18 6.98 7.50
N GLY A 5 7.90 7.14 8.59
CA GLY A 5 8.47 6.01 9.34
C GLY A 5 7.40 5.09 9.90
N ARG A 6 6.34 5.66 10.49
CA ARG A 6 5.20 4.88 10.99
C ARG A 6 4.46 4.16 9.87
N LEU A 7 4.27 4.85 8.76
CA LEU A 7 3.60 4.28 7.60
C LEU A 7 4.37 3.07 7.07
N ARG A 8 5.67 3.19 6.93
CA ARG A 8 6.53 2.08 6.48
C ARG A 8 6.45 0.87 7.41
N THR A 9 6.51 1.12 8.71
CA THR A 9 6.44 0.05 9.72
C THR A 9 5.11 -0.68 9.62
N GLU A 10 4.01 0.04 9.49
CA GLU A 10 2.68 -0.57 9.37
C GLU A 10 2.54 -1.39 8.10
N ILE A 11 3.07 -0.90 6.98
CA ILE A 11 3.03 -1.63 5.71
C ILE A 11 3.84 -2.92 5.80
N VAL A 12 5.03 -2.85 6.39
CA VAL A 12 5.88 -4.05 6.59
C VAL A 12 5.14 -5.09 7.40
N ASP A 13 4.54 -4.68 8.50
CA ASP A 13 3.79 -5.56 9.37
C ASP A 13 2.61 -6.20 8.64
N TYR A 14 1.85 -5.40 7.93
CA TYR A 14 0.70 -5.86 7.16
C TYR A 14 1.08 -6.86 6.07
N LEU A 15 2.07 -6.52 5.24
CA LEU A 15 2.50 -7.39 4.14
C LEU A 15 3.17 -8.67 4.66
N SER A 16 3.85 -8.60 5.80
CA SER A 16 4.43 -9.80 6.42
C SER A 16 3.35 -10.78 6.87
N ASN A 17 2.17 -10.27 7.22
CA ASN A 17 1.06 -11.12 7.67
C ASN A 17 0.23 -11.67 6.51
N VAL A 18 -0.03 -10.86 5.47
CA VAL A 18 -0.94 -11.26 4.38
C VAL A 18 -0.21 -11.80 3.15
N GLY A 19 1.09 -11.61 3.06
CA GLY A 19 1.91 -12.03 1.93
C GLY A 19 1.97 -10.99 0.83
N GLU A 20 0.85 -10.65 0.23
CA GLU A 20 0.77 -9.60 -0.79
C GLU A 20 -0.58 -8.89 -0.72
N ALA A 21 -0.60 -7.65 -1.19
CA ALA A 21 -1.82 -6.86 -1.24
C ALA A 21 -1.67 -5.74 -2.28
N ASN A 22 -2.79 -5.31 -2.85
CA ASN A 22 -2.76 -4.18 -3.77
C ASN A 22 -2.73 -2.85 -3.01
N THR A 23 -2.39 -1.78 -3.72
CA THR A 23 -2.23 -0.44 -3.13
C THR A 23 -3.51 0.02 -2.42
N THR A 24 -4.67 -0.24 -3.01
CA THR A 24 -5.95 0.16 -2.42
C THR A 24 -6.20 -0.53 -1.08
N THR A 25 -5.94 -1.84 -1.02
CA THR A 25 -6.10 -2.62 0.21
C THR A 25 -5.14 -2.16 1.29
N ILE A 26 -3.89 -1.87 0.91
CA ILE A 26 -2.90 -1.35 1.85
C ILE A 26 -3.35 0.01 2.39
N LEU A 27 -3.84 0.89 1.51
CA LEU A 27 -4.33 2.20 1.90
C LEU A 27 -5.49 2.12 2.89
N GLU A 28 -6.45 1.24 2.62
CA GLU A 28 -7.58 1.01 3.52
C GLU A 28 -7.12 0.54 4.89
N HIS A 29 -6.16 -0.39 4.92
CA HIS A 29 -5.60 -0.90 6.18
C HIS A 29 -4.93 0.22 6.97
N VAL A 30 -4.08 1.00 6.32
CA VAL A 30 -3.36 2.11 6.96
C VAL A 30 -4.34 3.16 7.50
N ASN A 31 -5.37 3.50 6.73
CA ASN A 31 -6.34 4.50 7.13
C ASN A 31 -7.25 4.04 8.28
N ARG A 32 -7.38 2.73 8.47
CA ARG A 32 -8.05 2.20 9.67
C ARG A 32 -7.16 2.27 10.91
N ARG A 33 -5.83 2.21 10.73
CA ARG A 33 -4.87 2.24 11.83
C ARG A 33 -4.54 3.64 12.30
N PHE A 34 -4.50 4.60 11.37
CA PHE A 34 -4.05 5.96 11.67
C PHE A 34 -5.17 6.95 11.42
N ARG A 35 -5.37 7.85 12.39
CA ARG A 35 -6.41 8.89 12.30
C ARG A 35 -6.09 10.00 11.31
N TRP A 36 -4.79 10.25 11.07
CA TRP A 36 -4.38 11.33 10.18
C TRP A 36 -4.61 11.00 8.70
N GLY A 37 -4.85 9.73 8.38
CA GLY A 37 -5.14 9.30 7.01
C GLY A 37 -3.96 9.47 6.05
N ALA A 38 -3.57 8.39 5.38
CA ALA A 38 -2.58 8.46 4.32
C ALA A 38 -3.28 8.72 3.00
N THR A 39 -2.58 9.40 2.08
CA THR A 39 -3.07 9.56 0.71
C THR A 39 -2.47 8.47 -0.19
N MET A 40 -3.12 8.24 -1.32
CA MET A 40 -2.61 7.31 -2.33
C MET A 40 -1.21 7.72 -2.80
N ASN A 41 -0.97 9.02 -2.94
CA ASN A 41 0.32 9.56 -3.34
C ASN A 41 1.43 9.25 -2.32
N GLN A 42 1.15 9.46 -1.04
CA GLN A 42 2.10 9.15 0.03
C GLN A 42 2.43 7.67 0.05
N LEU A 43 1.40 6.84 -0.03
CA LEU A 43 1.55 5.39 -0.02
C LEU A 43 2.36 4.90 -1.22
N GLY A 44 2.01 5.38 -2.41
CA GLY A 44 2.72 5.04 -3.64
C GLY A 44 4.19 5.40 -3.60
N ASN A 45 4.52 6.57 -3.06
CA ASN A 45 5.91 7.01 -2.92
C ASN A 45 6.70 6.11 -1.96
N VAL A 46 6.09 5.75 -0.83
CA VAL A 46 6.74 4.87 0.14
C VAL A 46 6.99 3.48 -0.47
N LEU A 47 5.99 2.91 -1.12
CA LEU A 47 6.10 1.59 -1.73
C LEU A 47 7.15 1.57 -2.85
N ALA A 48 7.20 2.61 -3.67
CA ALA A 48 8.11 2.67 -4.81
C ALA A 48 9.56 2.92 -4.39
N ARG A 49 9.78 3.63 -3.29
CA ARG A 49 11.12 4.04 -2.85
C ARG A 49 11.76 3.10 -1.85
N ASP A 50 10.97 2.31 -1.15
CA ASP A 50 11.49 1.42 -0.11
C ASP A 50 11.85 0.07 -0.73
N ASN A 51 13.12 -0.32 -0.63
CA ASN A 51 13.62 -1.57 -1.21
C ASN A 51 13.02 -2.83 -0.58
N ARG A 52 12.37 -2.71 0.57
CA ARG A 52 11.72 -3.84 1.22
C ARG A 52 10.44 -4.27 0.52
N PHE A 53 9.89 -3.42 -0.33
CA PHE A 53 8.65 -3.69 -1.05
C PHE A 53 8.92 -4.00 -2.51
N SER A 54 8.31 -5.06 -3.02
CA SER A 54 8.42 -5.45 -4.42
C SER A 54 7.06 -5.42 -5.08
N LYS A 55 7.01 -4.82 -6.26
CA LYS A 55 5.83 -4.87 -7.10
C LYS A 55 5.79 -6.22 -7.80
N VAL A 56 4.76 -7.02 -7.54
CA VAL A 56 4.67 -8.38 -8.05
C VAL A 56 3.60 -8.55 -9.13
N GLY A 57 2.78 -7.55 -9.37
CA GLY A 57 1.74 -7.64 -10.40
C GLY A 57 0.76 -6.49 -10.33
N PHE A 58 -0.39 -6.69 -10.96
CA PHE A 58 -1.48 -5.73 -10.98
C PHE A 58 -2.79 -6.43 -10.68
N ASP A 59 -3.66 -5.75 -9.95
CA ASP A 59 -5.07 -6.12 -9.85
C ASP A 59 -5.89 -5.18 -10.70
N GLU A 60 -6.96 -5.68 -11.28
CA GLU A 60 -7.96 -4.86 -11.93
C GLU A 60 -9.07 -4.55 -10.95
N GLY A 61 -9.47 -3.30 -10.90
CA GLY A 61 -10.56 -2.84 -10.07
C GLY A 61 -11.46 -1.91 -10.84
N THR A 62 -12.49 -1.42 -10.17
CA THR A 62 -13.41 -0.43 -10.73
C THR A 62 -13.35 0.80 -9.86
N ASP A 63 -13.17 1.97 -10.46
CA ASP A 63 -13.19 3.23 -9.72
C ASP A 63 -14.64 3.67 -9.42
N VAL A 64 -14.78 4.82 -8.78
CA VAL A 64 -16.09 5.36 -8.39
C VAL A 64 -16.99 5.63 -9.59
N GLY A 65 -16.42 5.91 -10.74
CA GLY A 65 -17.15 6.15 -11.99
C GLY A 65 -17.47 4.89 -12.78
N GLY A 66 -17.08 3.72 -12.30
CA GLY A 66 -17.32 2.46 -12.99
C GLY A 66 -16.28 2.12 -14.05
N PHE A 67 -15.21 2.89 -14.16
CA PHE A 67 -14.14 2.64 -15.11
C PHE A 67 -13.17 1.63 -14.56
N ARG A 68 -12.65 0.75 -15.44
CA ARG A 68 -11.60 -0.18 -15.06
C ARG A 68 -10.32 0.57 -14.73
N THR A 69 -9.70 0.18 -13.64
CA THR A 69 -8.43 0.75 -13.21
C THR A 69 -7.50 -0.39 -12.80
N ARG A 70 -6.19 -0.14 -12.91
CA ARG A 70 -5.17 -1.08 -12.47
C ARG A 70 -4.51 -0.53 -11.22
N VAL A 71 -4.33 -1.41 -10.24
CA VAL A 71 -3.58 -1.08 -9.03
C VAL A 71 -2.44 -2.07 -8.87
N CYS A 72 -1.29 -1.57 -8.42
CA CYS A 72 -0.12 -2.41 -8.22
C CYS A 72 -0.35 -3.34 -7.03
N VAL A 73 0.12 -4.58 -7.17
CA VAL A 73 0.17 -5.54 -6.07
C VAL A 73 1.59 -5.57 -5.53
N TRP A 74 1.73 -5.49 -4.22
CA TRP A 74 3.00 -5.39 -3.53
C TRP A 74 3.19 -6.55 -2.56
N SER A 75 4.43 -6.98 -2.41
CA SER A 75 4.82 -7.94 -1.39
C SER A 75 6.14 -7.53 -0.77
N MET A 76 6.53 -8.20 0.30
CA MET A 76 7.84 -7.99 0.89
C MET A 76 8.91 -8.62 0.02
N SER A 77 9.99 -7.89 -0.22
CA SER A 77 11.17 -8.45 -0.88
C SER A 77 11.83 -9.47 0.04
N ALA A 78 12.24 -10.57 -0.54
CA ALA A 78 12.92 -11.61 0.21
C ALA A 78 14.30 -11.16 0.67
#